data_116e08afa81efdd8171fd67190caa90c
#
_entry.id   116e08afa81efdd8171fd67190caa90c
#
_cell.length_a   1.000
_cell.length_b   1.000
_cell.length_c   1.000
_cell.angle_alpha   90.00
_cell.angle_beta   90.00
_cell.angle_gamma   90.00
#
_symmetry.space_group_name_H-M   'P 1'
#
loop_
_entity.id
_entity.type
_entity.pdbx_description
1 polymer ?
#
loop_
_entity_poly.entity_id
_entity_poly.type
_entity_poly.pdbx_seq_one_letter_code
_entity_poly.pdbx_strand_id
1 'polypeptide(L)'
;LGSRLAAAFPPHALLARVGEDEFAVLTPVSRPSAAETLRQALEQPLRVAGFDIHPTLSIGAVEATGGEDAPEAAELLRRAELAVEAAKSGGRGGAAAYGRSLESDGLSRLALESDLRGAFGRNEIVPFYQPIVRLSTGALSGFEALVRWRHPRRGLLTPDQFLPLCEEMGLMSDLGALMMRQAGHQL
;
A
#
# COMPACT_ATOMS: atom_id res chain seq x y z
N LEU A 1 23.47 -0.92 6.40
CA LEU A 1 22.33 -1.81 6.24
C LEU A 1 22.71 -3.05 5.41
N GLY A 2 23.19 -2.89 4.17
CA GLY A 2 23.49 -4.01 3.27
C GLY A 2 24.39 -5.08 3.86
N SER A 3 25.48 -4.71 4.56
CA SER A 3 26.38 -5.67 5.23
C SER A 3 25.69 -6.48 6.34
N ARG A 4 24.77 -5.86 7.07
CA ARG A 4 23.97 -6.54 8.10
C ARG A 4 23.01 -7.54 7.47
N LEU A 5 22.34 -7.16 6.39
CA LEU A 5 21.46 -8.07 5.63
C LEU A 5 22.24 -9.24 5.02
N ALA A 6 23.42 -8.96 4.43
CA ALA A 6 24.28 -10.02 3.88
C ALA A 6 24.73 -11.04 4.94
N ALA A 7 25.05 -10.57 6.15
CA ALA A 7 25.46 -11.44 7.25
C ALA A 7 24.31 -12.30 7.84
N ALA A 8 23.06 -11.92 7.59
CA ALA A 8 21.90 -12.63 8.11
C ALA A 8 21.52 -13.87 7.27
N PHE A 9 22.00 -13.97 6.03
CA PHE A 9 21.69 -15.06 5.11
C PHE A 9 22.89 -15.98 4.88
N PRO A 10 22.66 -17.23 4.44
CA PRO A 10 23.75 -18.15 4.15
C PRO A 10 24.63 -17.63 2.99
N PRO A 11 25.91 -18.06 2.91
CA PRO A 11 26.89 -17.52 1.93
C PRO A 11 26.49 -17.67 0.46
N HIS A 12 25.58 -18.59 0.14
CA HIS A 12 25.07 -18.84 -1.20
C HIS A 12 23.80 -18.05 -1.53
N ALA A 13 23.29 -17.25 -0.60
CA ALA A 13 22.22 -16.31 -0.89
C ALA A 13 22.76 -15.12 -1.68
N LEU A 14 22.03 -14.67 -2.68
CA LEU A 14 22.36 -13.47 -3.44
C LEU A 14 21.61 -12.28 -2.83
N LEU A 15 22.35 -11.27 -2.40
CA LEU A 15 21.81 -9.97 -1.97
C LEU A 15 22.16 -8.92 -3.02
N ALA A 16 21.17 -8.21 -3.50
CA ALA A 16 21.33 -7.08 -4.40
C ALA A 16 20.61 -5.84 -3.85
N ARG A 17 21.18 -4.66 -4.10
CA ARG A 17 20.49 -3.38 -3.89
C ARG A 17 19.87 -2.98 -5.23
N VAL A 18 18.55 -2.93 -5.28
CA VAL A 18 17.79 -2.71 -6.52
C VAL A 18 17.23 -1.29 -6.62
N GLY A 19 17.23 -0.54 -5.52
CA GLY A 19 16.79 0.86 -5.46
C GLY A 19 17.51 1.65 -4.36
N GLU A 20 17.05 2.87 -4.07
CA GLU A 20 17.68 3.75 -3.06
C GLU A 20 17.57 3.16 -1.65
N ASP A 21 16.45 2.56 -1.31
CA ASP A 21 16.16 1.90 -0.03
C ASP A 21 15.66 0.45 -0.22
N GLU A 22 15.79 -0.09 -1.42
CA GLU A 22 15.26 -1.40 -1.79
C GLU A 22 16.37 -2.44 -1.98
N PHE A 23 16.16 -3.62 -1.40
CA PHE A 23 17.07 -4.76 -1.47
C PHE A 23 16.31 -6.00 -1.90
N ALA A 24 16.91 -6.79 -2.77
CA ALA A 24 16.42 -8.10 -3.17
C ALA A 24 17.32 -9.19 -2.59
N VAL A 25 16.72 -10.25 -2.07
CA VAL A 25 17.42 -11.45 -1.57
C VAL A 25 16.89 -12.65 -2.29
N LEU A 26 17.78 -13.37 -3.00
CA LEU A 26 17.49 -14.69 -3.54
C LEU A 26 18.13 -15.74 -2.62
N THR A 27 17.32 -16.59 -2.03
CA THR A 27 17.77 -17.57 -1.02
C THR A 27 16.96 -18.86 -1.12
N PRO A 28 17.55 -20.05 -0.84
CA PRO A 28 16.83 -21.31 -0.74
C PRO A 28 16.02 -21.43 0.56
N VAL A 29 16.12 -20.46 1.46
CA VAL A 29 15.35 -20.44 2.72
C VAL A 29 13.87 -20.17 2.42
N SER A 30 12.98 -20.91 3.10
CA SER A 30 11.53 -20.72 2.93
C SER A 30 11.07 -19.29 3.25
N ARG A 31 10.01 -18.83 2.60
CA ARG A 31 9.46 -17.46 2.77
C ARG A 31 9.28 -17.01 4.22
N PRO A 32 8.63 -17.79 5.11
CA PRO A 32 8.46 -17.36 6.50
C PRO A 32 9.78 -17.17 7.21
N SER A 33 10.75 -18.09 7.00
CA SER A 33 12.07 -18.00 7.61
C SER A 33 12.90 -16.84 7.03
N ALA A 34 12.78 -16.55 5.74
CA ALA A 34 13.47 -15.41 5.12
C ALA A 34 12.93 -14.08 5.64
N ALA A 35 11.62 -13.92 5.76
CA ALA A 35 11.00 -12.71 6.32
C ALA A 35 11.38 -12.51 7.78
N GLU A 36 11.42 -13.58 8.58
CA GLU A 36 11.83 -13.52 9.98
C GLU A 36 13.32 -13.17 10.11
N THR A 37 14.17 -13.77 9.28
CA THR A 37 15.60 -13.43 9.21
C THR A 37 15.81 -11.95 8.93
N LEU A 38 15.06 -11.37 7.99
CA LEU A 38 15.14 -9.93 7.69
C LEU A 38 14.69 -9.07 8.86
N ARG A 39 13.62 -9.43 9.58
CA ARG A 39 13.19 -8.70 10.78
C ARG A 39 14.24 -8.74 11.87
N GLN A 40 14.75 -9.91 12.19
CA GLN A 40 15.80 -10.10 13.21
C GLN A 40 17.07 -9.33 12.86
N ALA A 41 17.44 -9.26 11.60
CA ALA A 41 18.60 -8.46 11.15
C ALA A 41 18.42 -6.96 11.46
N LEU A 42 17.20 -6.47 11.66
CA LEU A 42 16.91 -5.06 11.94
C LEU A 42 16.34 -4.79 13.35
N GLU A 43 16.28 -5.78 14.22
CA GLU A 43 15.91 -5.57 15.63
C GLU A 43 16.84 -4.57 16.34
N GLN A 44 18.12 -4.66 16.04
CA GLN A 44 19.11 -3.73 16.59
C GLN A 44 19.16 -2.45 15.76
N PRO A 45 19.24 -1.28 16.39
CA PRO A 45 19.28 -0.01 15.66
C PRO A 45 20.49 0.06 14.73
N LEU A 46 20.36 0.85 13.68
CA LEU A 46 21.44 1.22 12.79
C LEU A 46 22.08 2.52 13.31
N ARG A 47 23.37 2.50 13.58
CA ARG A 47 24.10 3.71 13.98
C ARG A 47 24.56 4.47 12.75
N VAL A 48 23.98 5.64 12.51
CA VAL A 48 24.28 6.50 11.36
C VAL A 48 24.60 7.90 11.85
N ALA A 49 25.78 8.40 11.57
CA ALA A 49 26.23 9.74 11.97
C ALA A 49 26.04 10.05 13.48
N GLY A 50 26.17 9.02 14.33
CA GLY A 50 26.03 9.15 15.79
C GLY A 50 24.61 8.98 16.32
N PHE A 51 23.61 8.81 15.46
CA PHE A 51 22.21 8.56 15.82
C PHE A 51 21.85 7.10 15.69
N ASP A 52 21.02 6.61 16.60
CA ASP A 52 20.44 5.26 16.53
C ASP A 52 19.11 5.33 15.78
N ILE A 53 19.06 4.68 14.60
CA ILE A 53 17.90 4.64 13.72
C ILE A 53 17.29 3.25 13.78
N HIS A 54 15.97 3.16 14.00
CA HIS A 54 15.19 1.92 13.98
C HIS A 54 14.44 1.84 12.65
N PRO A 55 15.00 1.20 11.60
CA PRO A 55 14.32 1.08 10.31
C PRO A 55 13.19 0.06 10.39
N THR A 56 12.12 0.31 9.65
CA THR A 56 11.06 -0.67 9.41
C THR A 56 11.22 -1.25 8.02
N LEU A 57 10.85 -2.53 7.83
CA LEU A 57 10.85 -3.21 6.53
C LEU A 57 9.44 -3.58 6.10
N SER A 58 9.11 -3.24 4.87
CA SER A 58 8.02 -3.90 4.15
C SER A 58 8.62 -4.99 3.27
N ILE A 59 8.15 -6.22 3.41
CA ILE A 59 8.75 -7.40 2.79
C ILE A 59 7.77 -8.00 1.79
N GLY A 60 8.18 -8.06 0.52
CA GLY A 60 7.49 -8.82 -0.51
C GLY A 60 8.23 -10.14 -0.78
N ALA A 61 7.54 -11.26 -0.78
CA ALA A 61 8.15 -12.56 -0.97
C ALA A 61 7.52 -13.33 -2.14
N VAL A 62 8.36 -13.91 -2.98
CA VAL A 62 7.99 -14.78 -4.11
C VAL A 62 8.67 -16.12 -3.94
N GLU A 63 7.96 -17.21 -4.18
CA GLU A 63 8.58 -18.52 -4.35
C GLU A 63 8.84 -18.78 -5.83
N ALA A 64 10.07 -19.14 -6.15
CA ALA A 64 10.45 -19.60 -7.47
C ALA A 64 10.78 -21.10 -7.40
N THR A 65 10.10 -21.89 -8.21
CA THR A 65 10.49 -23.30 -8.47
C THR A 65 11.42 -23.29 -9.68
N GLY A 66 12.57 -23.97 -9.55
CA GLY A 66 13.48 -24.16 -10.68
C GLY A 66 12.87 -25.10 -11.71
N GLY A 67 13.40 -25.07 -12.94
CA GLY A 67 12.97 -25.92 -14.05
C GLY A 67 12.88 -25.16 -15.37
N GLU A 68 12.48 -25.82 -16.45
CA GLU A 68 12.34 -25.17 -17.78
C GLU A 68 11.27 -24.07 -17.80
N ASP A 69 10.26 -24.15 -16.92
CA ASP A 69 9.19 -23.16 -16.76
C ASP A 69 9.48 -22.12 -15.67
N ALA A 70 10.72 -22.01 -15.19
CA ALA A 70 11.08 -21.03 -14.19
C ALA A 70 10.87 -19.60 -14.71
N PRO A 71 10.22 -18.71 -13.96
CA PRO A 71 10.06 -17.32 -14.36
C PRO A 71 11.42 -16.64 -14.56
N GLU A 72 11.52 -15.77 -15.55
CA GLU A 72 12.70 -14.92 -15.72
C GLU A 72 12.93 -14.01 -14.52
N ALA A 73 14.18 -13.59 -14.31
CA ALA A 73 14.56 -12.75 -13.17
C ALA A 73 13.74 -11.45 -13.10
N ALA A 74 13.47 -10.83 -14.25
CA ALA A 74 12.65 -9.62 -14.31
C ALA A 74 11.21 -9.86 -13.84
N GLU A 75 10.64 -11.01 -14.18
CA GLU A 75 9.29 -11.37 -13.74
C GLU A 75 9.26 -11.69 -12.23
N LEU A 76 10.30 -12.33 -11.68
CA LEU A 76 10.42 -12.56 -10.25
C LEU A 76 10.51 -11.25 -9.47
N LEU A 77 11.30 -10.28 -9.96
CA LEU A 77 11.39 -8.95 -9.36
C LEU A 77 10.04 -8.23 -9.40
N ARG A 78 9.37 -8.20 -10.55
CA ARG A 78 8.03 -7.61 -10.69
C ARG A 78 7.03 -8.21 -9.70
N ARG A 79 7.02 -9.52 -9.53
CA ARG A 79 6.17 -10.22 -8.56
C ARG A 79 6.51 -9.85 -7.11
N ALA A 80 7.79 -9.71 -6.82
CA ALA A 80 8.24 -9.28 -5.49
C ALA A 80 7.82 -7.84 -5.18
N GLU A 81 7.91 -6.93 -6.16
CA GLU A 81 7.45 -5.54 -6.06
C GLU A 81 5.95 -5.47 -5.74
N LEU A 82 5.10 -6.23 -6.46
CA LEU A 82 3.67 -6.31 -6.17
C LEU A 82 3.41 -6.78 -4.73
N ALA A 83 4.18 -7.73 -4.24
CA ALA A 83 4.06 -8.20 -2.86
C ALA A 83 4.54 -7.15 -1.85
N VAL A 84 5.58 -6.35 -2.16
CA VAL A 84 6.01 -5.22 -1.32
C VAL A 84 4.92 -4.17 -1.22
N GLU A 85 4.29 -3.81 -2.33
CA GLU A 85 3.18 -2.85 -2.35
C GLU A 85 1.99 -3.34 -1.50
N ALA A 86 1.66 -4.63 -1.58
CA ALA A 86 0.63 -5.21 -0.72
C ALA A 86 1.02 -5.15 0.77
N ALA A 87 2.30 -5.39 1.10
CA ALA A 87 2.81 -5.26 2.46
C ALA A 87 2.76 -3.81 2.97
N LYS A 88 3.06 -2.81 2.12
CA LYS A 88 2.96 -1.38 2.45
C LYS A 88 1.52 -0.95 2.69
N SER A 89 0.58 -1.42 1.87
CA SER A 89 -0.86 -1.10 1.98
C SER A 89 -1.52 -1.71 3.22
N GLY A 90 -1.03 -2.85 3.71
CA GLY A 90 -1.50 -3.50 4.94
C GLY A 90 -0.98 -2.87 6.24
N GLY A 91 -0.19 -1.80 6.15
CA GLY A 91 0.52 -1.15 7.24
C GLY A 91 2.03 -1.33 7.10
N ARG A 92 2.79 -0.24 7.19
CA ARG A 92 4.26 -0.27 7.05
C ARG A 92 4.89 -1.23 8.06
N GLY A 93 5.92 -1.95 7.66
CA GLY A 93 6.61 -2.94 8.49
C GLY A 93 6.04 -4.35 8.38
N GLY A 94 5.09 -4.58 7.47
CA GLY A 94 4.47 -5.87 7.20
C GLY A 94 5.25 -6.76 6.23
N ALA A 95 4.74 -7.98 6.03
CA ALA A 95 5.21 -8.90 5.00
C ALA A 95 4.03 -9.45 4.22
N ALA A 96 4.17 -9.53 2.91
CA ALA A 96 3.21 -10.16 2.01
C ALA A 96 3.90 -11.16 1.08
N ALA A 97 3.18 -12.19 0.70
CA ALA A 97 3.64 -13.18 -0.26
C ALA A 97 2.90 -12.99 -1.58
N TYR A 98 3.63 -13.04 -2.70
CA TYR A 98 3.02 -13.05 -4.01
C TYR A 98 2.13 -14.28 -4.18
N GLY A 99 0.94 -14.06 -4.72
CA GLY A 99 -0.02 -15.09 -5.10
C GLY A 99 -0.93 -14.60 -6.21
N ARG A 100 -1.70 -15.49 -6.85
CA ARG A 100 -2.62 -15.13 -7.95
C ARG A 100 -3.64 -14.04 -7.56
N SER A 101 -4.02 -13.97 -6.29
CA SER A 101 -4.88 -12.91 -5.77
C SER A 101 -4.22 -11.53 -5.88
N LEU A 102 -2.93 -11.42 -5.52
CA LEU A 102 -2.21 -10.14 -5.60
C LEU A 102 -2.04 -9.62 -7.03
N GLU A 103 -1.90 -10.52 -8.01
CA GLU A 103 -1.85 -10.12 -9.42
C GLU A 103 -3.19 -9.52 -9.89
N SER A 104 -4.31 -10.15 -9.50
CA SER A 104 -5.65 -9.62 -9.77
C SER A 104 -5.92 -8.32 -9.02
N ASP A 105 -5.43 -8.21 -7.78
CA ASP A 105 -5.57 -7.01 -6.94
C ASP A 105 -4.71 -5.85 -7.47
N GLY A 106 -3.49 -6.13 -7.96
CA GLY A 106 -2.63 -5.14 -8.61
C GLY A 106 -3.25 -4.55 -9.88
N LEU A 107 -3.76 -5.40 -10.79
CA LEU A 107 -4.50 -4.95 -11.97
C LEU A 107 -5.77 -4.19 -11.60
N SER A 108 -6.47 -4.65 -10.56
CA SER A 108 -7.65 -4.00 -10.01
C SER A 108 -7.35 -2.62 -9.45
N ARG A 109 -6.19 -2.46 -8.80
CA ARG A 109 -5.71 -1.19 -8.26
C ARG A 109 -5.34 -0.20 -9.38
N LEU A 110 -4.55 -0.63 -10.37
CA LEU A 110 -4.21 0.20 -11.54
C LEU A 110 -5.47 0.69 -12.28
N ALA A 111 -6.47 -0.19 -12.43
CA ALA A 111 -7.76 0.19 -13.00
C ALA A 111 -8.47 1.24 -12.12
N LEU A 112 -8.43 1.09 -10.79
CA LEU A 112 -9.04 2.04 -9.86
C LEU A 112 -8.34 3.40 -9.89
N GLU A 113 -7.00 3.43 -10.00
CA GLU A 113 -6.21 4.67 -10.18
C GLU A 113 -6.62 5.42 -11.45
N SER A 114 -6.71 4.69 -12.56
CA SER A 114 -7.15 5.26 -13.84
C SER A 114 -8.57 5.82 -13.76
N ASP A 115 -9.47 5.08 -13.11
CA ASP A 115 -10.86 5.49 -12.93
C ASP A 115 -10.97 6.72 -12.01
N LEU A 116 -10.15 6.78 -10.94
CA LEU A 116 -10.14 7.88 -9.97
C LEU A 116 -9.73 9.22 -10.59
N ARG A 117 -8.73 9.23 -11.49
CA ARG A 117 -8.33 10.45 -12.22
C ARG A 117 -9.51 11.10 -12.96
N GLY A 118 -10.38 10.28 -13.55
CA GLY A 118 -11.56 10.77 -14.26
C GLY A 118 -12.78 11.03 -13.37
N ALA A 119 -12.85 10.47 -12.17
CA ALA A 119 -14.01 10.50 -11.29
C ALA A 119 -14.42 11.92 -10.87
N PHE A 120 -13.42 12.80 -10.65
CA PHE A 120 -13.66 14.21 -10.32
C PHE A 120 -14.40 14.96 -11.43
N GLY A 121 -14.00 14.75 -12.68
CA GLY A 121 -14.64 15.40 -13.84
C GLY A 121 -16.00 14.80 -14.19
N ARG A 122 -16.27 13.55 -13.83
CA ARG A 122 -17.53 12.85 -14.09
C ARG A 122 -18.56 12.99 -12.97
N ASN A 123 -18.27 13.80 -11.93
CA ASN A 123 -19.14 13.97 -10.76
C ASN A 123 -19.48 12.66 -10.03
N GLU A 124 -18.54 11.72 -10.02
CA GLU A 124 -18.71 10.44 -9.33
C GLU A 124 -18.38 10.53 -7.85
N ILE A 125 -17.57 11.53 -7.45
CA ILE A 125 -17.23 11.81 -6.05
C ILE A 125 -18.30 12.73 -5.48
N VAL A 126 -18.99 12.28 -4.43
CA VAL A 126 -20.15 12.95 -3.88
C VAL A 126 -20.15 12.96 -2.36
N PRO A 127 -20.72 13.99 -1.70
CA PRO A 127 -20.98 13.97 -0.27
C PRO A 127 -22.23 13.13 0.07
N PHE A 128 -22.10 12.35 1.14
CA PHE A 128 -23.23 11.80 1.88
C PHE A 128 -23.29 12.52 3.20
N TYR A 129 -24.47 12.76 3.74
CA TYR A 129 -24.67 13.54 4.93
C TYR A 129 -25.15 12.68 6.08
N GLN A 130 -24.40 12.70 7.18
CA GLN A 130 -24.79 12.08 8.43
C GLN A 130 -25.29 13.15 9.40
N PRO A 131 -26.52 13.04 9.94
CA PRO A 131 -27.06 14.03 10.84
C PRO A 131 -26.32 14.01 12.19
N ILE A 132 -26.01 15.19 12.70
CA ILE A 132 -25.49 15.41 14.05
C ILE A 132 -26.63 15.91 14.90
N VAL A 133 -26.94 15.20 15.98
CA VAL A 133 -28.02 15.55 16.89
C VAL A 133 -27.52 15.90 18.28
N ARG A 134 -28.18 16.84 18.94
CA ARG A 134 -27.89 17.17 20.30
C ARG A 134 -28.49 16.11 21.23
N LEU A 135 -27.66 15.39 21.96
CA LEU A 135 -28.06 14.25 22.78
C LEU A 135 -29.13 14.60 23.84
N SER A 136 -29.10 15.82 24.43
CA SER A 136 -30.03 16.24 25.47
C SER A 136 -31.45 16.52 24.97
N THR A 137 -31.63 16.82 23.66
CA THR A 137 -32.93 17.27 23.12
C THR A 137 -33.36 16.46 21.89
N GLY A 138 -32.48 15.66 21.27
CA GLY A 138 -32.69 15.00 19.99
C GLY A 138 -32.76 15.97 18.81
N ALA A 139 -32.56 17.28 19.02
CA ALA A 139 -32.63 18.27 17.94
C ALA A 139 -31.45 18.16 17.00
N LEU A 140 -31.72 18.34 15.70
CA LEU A 140 -30.68 18.40 14.65
C LEU A 140 -29.75 19.59 14.93
N SER A 141 -28.46 19.36 14.96
CA SER A 141 -27.41 20.36 15.19
C SER A 141 -26.62 20.68 13.93
N GLY A 142 -26.57 19.74 12.97
CA GLY A 142 -25.85 19.87 11.72
C GLY A 142 -25.73 18.55 10.99
N PHE A 143 -24.86 18.52 9.99
CA PHE A 143 -24.55 17.32 9.21
C PHE A 143 -23.04 17.17 9.06
N GLU A 144 -22.55 15.96 9.11
CA GLU A 144 -21.21 15.60 8.68
C GLU A 144 -21.26 15.20 7.20
N ALA A 145 -20.40 15.82 6.39
CA ALA A 145 -20.27 15.49 4.96
C ALA A 145 -19.23 14.40 4.80
N LEU A 146 -19.67 13.21 4.48
CA LEU A 146 -18.84 12.02 4.31
C LEU A 146 -18.68 11.73 2.82
N VAL A 147 -17.44 11.76 2.31
CA VAL A 147 -17.17 11.49 0.89
C VAL A 147 -17.55 10.06 0.52
N ARG A 148 -18.11 9.89 -0.68
CA ARG A 148 -18.37 8.59 -1.32
C ARG A 148 -18.01 8.67 -2.79
N TRP A 149 -17.58 7.56 -3.37
CA TRP A 149 -17.36 7.45 -4.80
C TRP A 149 -18.39 6.53 -5.44
N ARG A 150 -19.25 7.09 -6.29
CA ARG A 150 -20.22 6.34 -7.10
C ARG A 150 -19.51 5.77 -8.33
N HIS A 151 -18.77 4.68 -8.13
CA HIS A 151 -18.02 4.07 -9.19
C HIS A 151 -18.94 3.30 -10.16
N PRO A 152 -18.85 3.52 -11.49
CA PRO A 152 -19.79 2.96 -12.46
C PRO A 152 -19.82 1.42 -12.51
N ARG A 153 -18.69 0.77 -12.19
CA ARG A 153 -18.57 -0.70 -12.23
C ARG A 153 -18.52 -1.37 -10.85
N ARG A 154 -18.09 -0.63 -9.81
CA ARG A 154 -17.88 -1.18 -8.45
C ARG A 154 -18.97 -0.75 -7.46
N GLY A 155 -19.91 0.07 -7.90
CA GLY A 155 -20.95 0.61 -7.03
C GLY A 155 -20.43 1.72 -6.11
N LEU A 156 -20.99 1.83 -4.92
CA LEU A 156 -20.65 2.87 -3.96
C LEU A 156 -19.41 2.47 -3.15
N LEU A 157 -18.30 3.16 -3.37
CA LEU A 157 -17.06 2.97 -2.64
C LEU A 157 -17.01 3.89 -1.42
N THR A 158 -16.54 3.34 -0.31
CA THR A 158 -16.31 4.04 0.96
C THR A 158 -14.92 4.69 1.02
N PRO A 159 -14.69 5.68 1.88
CA PRO A 159 -13.41 6.40 1.97
C PRO A 159 -12.19 5.50 2.11
N ASP A 160 -12.26 4.48 2.94
CA ASP A 160 -11.19 3.51 3.18
C ASP A 160 -10.73 2.77 1.90
N GLN A 161 -11.60 2.67 0.90
CA GLN A 161 -11.31 1.97 -0.35
C GLN A 161 -10.57 2.84 -1.38
N PHE A 162 -10.61 4.17 -1.28
CA PHE A 162 -10.02 5.05 -2.29
C PHE A 162 -9.23 6.26 -1.75
N LEU A 163 -9.41 6.67 -0.49
CA LEU A 163 -8.64 7.79 0.07
C LEU A 163 -7.13 7.54 0.10
N PRO A 164 -6.63 6.33 0.46
CA PRO A 164 -5.21 6.06 0.37
C PRO A 164 -4.65 6.29 -1.04
N LEU A 165 -5.44 5.94 -2.05
CA LEU A 165 -5.09 6.16 -3.45
C LEU A 165 -5.10 7.66 -3.82
N CYS A 166 -6.08 8.43 -3.32
CA CYS A 166 -6.08 9.90 -3.47
C CYS A 166 -4.83 10.54 -2.86
N GLU A 167 -4.39 10.05 -1.71
CA GLU A 167 -3.21 10.56 -1.02
C GLU A 167 -1.94 10.26 -1.82
N GLU A 168 -1.74 9.02 -2.27
CA GLU A 168 -0.60 8.62 -3.11
C GLU A 168 -0.55 9.39 -4.43
N MET A 169 -1.70 9.67 -5.03
CA MET A 169 -1.82 10.44 -6.28
C MET A 169 -1.76 11.97 -6.08
N GLY A 170 -1.66 12.46 -4.85
CA GLY A 170 -1.64 13.89 -4.53
C GLY A 170 -2.98 14.61 -4.76
N LEU A 171 -4.11 13.88 -4.80
CA LEU A 171 -5.44 14.41 -5.12
C LEU A 171 -6.23 14.91 -3.90
N MET A 172 -5.64 14.87 -2.70
CA MET A 172 -6.34 15.24 -1.45
C MET A 172 -6.82 16.69 -1.45
N SER A 173 -6.05 17.62 -1.99
CA SER A 173 -6.45 19.04 -2.09
C SER A 173 -7.64 19.23 -3.03
N ASP A 174 -7.62 18.54 -4.18
CA ASP A 174 -8.72 18.61 -5.16
C ASP A 174 -9.99 17.99 -4.59
N LEU A 175 -9.85 16.88 -3.87
CA LEU A 175 -10.93 16.22 -3.16
C LEU A 175 -11.56 17.15 -2.12
N GLY A 176 -10.75 17.79 -1.28
CA GLY A 176 -11.23 18.74 -0.27
C GLY A 176 -11.98 19.91 -0.89
N ALA A 177 -11.43 20.51 -1.96
CA ALA A 177 -12.07 21.61 -2.68
C ALA A 177 -13.40 21.18 -3.33
N LEU A 178 -13.46 19.96 -3.90
CA LEU A 178 -14.69 19.44 -4.48
C LEU A 178 -15.77 19.23 -3.41
N MET A 179 -15.41 18.61 -2.27
CA MET A 179 -16.33 18.35 -1.17
C MET A 179 -16.87 19.65 -0.56
N MET A 180 -16.02 20.66 -0.36
CA MET A 180 -16.47 21.97 0.14
C MET A 180 -17.44 22.64 -0.81
N ARG A 181 -17.16 22.63 -2.14
CA ARG A 181 -18.08 23.20 -3.14
C ARG A 181 -19.44 22.49 -3.13
N GLN A 182 -19.42 21.16 -3.16
CA GLN A 182 -20.68 20.38 -3.21
C GLN A 182 -21.51 20.51 -1.92
N ALA A 183 -20.85 20.52 -0.75
CA ALA A 183 -21.53 20.74 0.52
C ALA A 183 -22.11 22.15 0.64
N GLY A 184 -21.35 23.18 0.20
CA GLY A 184 -21.82 24.57 0.22
C GLY A 184 -22.95 24.88 -0.74
N HIS A 185 -23.17 24.11 -1.78
CA HIS A 185 -24.31 24.26 -2.69
C HIS A 185 -25.63 23.68 -2.15
N GLN A 186 -25.56 22.91 -1.05
CA GLN A 186 -26.75 22.26 -0.46
C GLN A 186 -27.23 22.97 0.82
N LEU A 187 -26.45 23.95 1.29
CA LEU A 187 -26.83 24.83 2.39
C LEU A 187 -27.57 26.06 1.88
#